data_7b3d1725550a22265fe0c71883927bc5
#
_entry.id   7b3d1725550a22265fe0c71883927bc5
#
_cell.length_a   1.000
_cell.length_b   1.000
_cell.length_c   1.000
_cell.angle_alpha   90.00
_cell.angle_beta   90.00
_cell.angle_gamma   90.00
#
_symmetry.space_group_name_H-M   'P 1'
#
loop_
_entity.id
_entity.type
_entity.pdbx_description
1 polymer ?
#
loop_
_entity_poly.entity_id
_entity_poly.type
_entity_poly.pdbx_seq_one_letter_code
_entity_poly.pdbx_strand_id
1 'polypeptide(L)'
;MLHDMLTRPIGASGIEASVIGLGTWAIGGWMWGGTDERQSIDAIVCSIDEGVTLIDTAPAYGQGRAEEIVGKALKGRRDKVILATKCGLVWHTQKGNHFFDVNSQPVHRYLGKDGIIFEVEQSLKRLGTDYIDHYITHWQDPTTPIAETMEALEALKTQGKIRSVGASNTSVEDINAYVAAGQLDAIQEEYSMVKREIEQTLLPVAIENKISALSYSSLALGLLSGKMTPERTFDGDDQRKDNPRFSAGNRQKVQALMDEILPFAESHNATLAQTVIAWTLQQPGITFSLCGARNANQARENALAGRLRLSSDDIAKITTAAGQHLQNLDG
;
A
#
# COMPACT_ATOMS: atom_id res chain seq x y z
N MET A 1 -9.18 20.34 -16.55
CA MET A 1 -9.57 20.76 -15.19
C MET A 1 -9.33 19.59 -14.25
N LEU A 2 -8.70 19.82 -13.09
CA LEU A 2 -8.59 18.78 -12.07
C LEU A 2 -9.98 18.60 -11.42
N HIS A 3 -10.39 17.36 -11.28
CA HIS A 3 -11.63 16.98 -10.57
C HIS A 3 -11.38 16.97 -9.05
N ASP A 4 -12.44 16.81 -8.26
CA ASP A 4 -12.29 16.53 -6.84
C ASP A 4 -11.66 15.14 -6.61
N MET A 5 -11.03 14.98 -5.43
CA MET A 5 -10.53 13.68 -5.00
C MET A 5 -11.67 12.64 -5.02
N LEU A 6 -11.48 11.56 -5.75
CA LEU A 6 -12.46 10.48 -5.77
C LEU A 6 -12.40 9.71 -4.45
N THR A 7 -13.57 9.31 -3.96
CA THR A 7 -13.72 8.36 -2.85
C THR A 7 -14.39 7.07 -3.32
N ARG A 8 -14.12 5.98 -2.62
CA ARG A 8 -14.74 4.68 -2.85
C ARG A 8 -14.95 3.96 -1.51
N PRO A 9 -15.93 3.05 -1.41
CA PRO A 9 -16.11 2.25 -0.21
C PRO A 9 -14.99 1.22 -0.04
N ILE A 10 -14.63 0.92 1.21
CA ILE A 10 -13.78 -0.22 1.57
C ILE A 10 -14.69 -1.45 1.73
N GLY A 11 -14.82 -2.23 0.67
CA GLY A 11 -15.68 -3.40 0.64
C GLY A 11 -17.11 -3.12 1.09
N ALA A 12 -17.61 -3.95 2.00
CA ALA A 12 -18.93 -3.82 2.60
C ALA A 12 -18.93 -3.14 3.98
N SER A 13 -17.80 -2.56 4.41
CA SER A 13 -17.62 -1.98 5.75
C SER A 13 -18.44 -0.71 6.02
N GLY A 14 -18.95 -0.05 4.98
CA GLY A 14 -19.60 1.27 5.08
C GLY A 14 -18.62 2.43 5.27
N ILE A 15 -17.32 2.19 5.16
CA ILE A 15 -16.26 3.21 5.27
C ILE A 15 -15.90 3.71 3.88
N GLU A 16 -16.02 5.01 3.65
CA GLU A 16 -15.57 5.69 2.43
C GLU A 16 -14.16 6.23 2.61
N ALA A 17 -13.28 6.00 1.64
CA ALA A 17 -11.90 6.50 1.66
C ALA A 17 -11.51 7.11 0.31
N SER A 18 -10.54 8.03 0.31
CA SER A 18 -9.94 8.56 -0.91
C SER A 18 -9.25 7.44 -1.70
N VAL A 19 -9.38 7.46 -3.03
CA VAL A 19 -8.77 6.43 -3.91
C VAL A 19 -7.25 6.42 -3.86
N ILE A 20 -6.63 7.54 -3.47
CA ILE A 20 -5.22 7.61 -3.09
C ILE A 20 -5.12 7.37 -1.59
N GLY A 21 -4.30 6.41 -1.20
CA GLY A 21 -3.84 6.25 0.17
C GLY A 21 -2.36 6.62 0.31
N LEU A 22 -2.00 7.24 1.42
CA LEU A 22 -0.60 7.46 1.76
C LEU A 22 -0.04 6.18 2.40
N GLY A 23 0.90 5.51 1.72
CA GLY A 23 1.69 4.42 2.26
C GLY A 23 2.88 4.95 3.06
N THR A 24 3.10 4.46 4.27
CA THR A 24 4.13 4.98 5.18
C THR A 24 5.35 4.08 5.34
N TRP A 25 5.54 3.07 4.51
CA TRP A 25 6.70 2.19 4.61
C TRP A 25 8.03 2.95 4.55
N ALA A 26 8.20 3.85 3.58
CA ALA A 26 9.40 4.67 3.46
C ALA A 26 9.60 5.64 4.65
N ILE A 27 8.54 5.99 5.36
CA ILE A 27 8.56 6.82 6.57
C ILE A 27 9.17 6.05 7.75
N GLY A 28 9.00 4.74 7.81
CA GLY A 28 9.66 3.88 8.80
C GLY A 28 11.19 3.86 8.71
N GLY A 29 11.74 4.21 7.53
CA GLY A 29 13.18 4.39 7.30
C GLY A 29 13.94 3.10 7.00
N TRP A 30 13.56 1.96 7.55
CA TRP A 30 14.19 0.67 7.30
C TRP A 30 14.00 0.24 5.83
N MET A 31 15.09 -0.22 5.19
CA MET A 31 15.17 -0.56 3.76
C MET A 31 15.02 0.65 2.80
N TRP A 32 15.10 1.90 3.31
CA TRP A 32 14.93 3.12 2.54
C TRP A 32 16.04 4.16 2.74
N GLY A 33 17.16 3.76 3.37
CA GLY A 33 18.29 4.67 3.66
C GLY A 33 17.97 5.68 4.78
N GLY A 34 17.10 5.30 5.72
CA GLY A 34 16.71 6.15 6.86
C GLY A 34 15.52 7.07 6.57
N THR A 35 15.14 7.88 7.56
CA THR A 35 14.01 8.81 7.51
C THR A 35 14.30 10.12 8.24
N ASP A 36 13.68 11.19 7.77
CA ASP A 36 13.59 12.49 8.47
C ASP A 36 12.16 12.61 9.04
N GLU A 37 12.05 12.64 10.37
CA GLU A 37 10.75 12.66 11.05
C GLU A 37 9.94 13.91 10.70
N ARG A 38 10.58 15.08 10.61
CA ARG A 38 9.88 16.34 10.31
C ARG A 38 9.32 16.32 8.90
N GLN A 39 10.14 15.94 7.91
CA GLN A 39 9.67 15.84 6.53
C GLN A 39 8.57 14.77 6.39
N SER A 40 8.65 13.70 7.17
CA SER A 40 7.63 12.64 7.20
C SER A 40 6.29 13.15 7.74
N ILE A 41 6.31 13.92 8.84
CA ILE A 41 5.11 14.56 9.39
C ILE A 41 4.54 15.56 8.38
N ASP A 42 5.38 16.39 7.76
CA ASP A 42 4.96 17.35 6.73
C ASP A 42 4.33 16.62 5.52
N ALA A 43 4.84 15.45 5.12
CA ALA A 43 4.25 14.65 4.06
C ALA A 43 2.85 14.11 4.42
N ILE A 44 2.67 13.61 5.66
CA ILE A 44 1.38 13.12 6.13
C ILE A 44 0.36 14.26 6.19
N VAL A 45 0.74 15.39 6.79
CA VAL A 45 -0.11 16.59 6.90
C VAL A 45 -0.49 17.10 5.52
N CYS A 46 0.48 17.25 4.61
CA CYS A 46 0.22 17.67 3.24
C CYS A 46 -0.73 16.71 2.50
N SER A 47 -0.59 15.39 2.68
CA SER A 47 -1.52 14.43 2.09
C SER A 47 -2.95 14.69 2.55
N ILE A 48 -3.17 14.89 3.85
CA ILE A 48 -4.49 15.17 4.43
C ILE A 48 -5.04 16.51 3.89
N ASP A 49 -4.23 17.55 3.85
CA ASP A 49 -4.63 18.86 3.35
C ASP A 49 -4.98 18.84 1.85
N GLU A 50 -4.39 17.92 1.08
CA GLU A 50 -4.74 17.69 -0.33
C GLU A 50 -5.94 16.72 -0.52
N GLY A 51 -6.61 16.31 0.57
CA GLY A 51 -7.83 15.49 0.54
C GLY A 51 -7.60 13.97 0.54
N VAL A 52 -6.37 13.50 0.82
CA VAL A 52 -6.12 12.09 1.06
C VAL A 52 -6.64 11.74 2.46
N THR A 53 -7.62 10.85 2.53
CA THR A 53 -8.17 10.38 3.81
C THR A 53 -7.58 9.04 4.24
N LEU A 54 -7.14 8.18 3.32
CA LEU A 54 -6.59 6.87 3.63
C LEU A 54 -5.10 6.97 3.98
N ILE A 55 -4.75 6.63 5.23
CA ILE A 55 -3.36 6.54 5.72
C ILE A 55 -3.05 5.09 6.07
N ASP A 56 -2.12 4.48 5.34
CA ASP A 56 -1.70 3.09 5.54
C ASP A 56 -0.33 3.02 6.21
N THR A 57 -0.26 2.29 7.32
CA THR A 57 0.97 2.04 8.07
C THR A 57 1.08 0.56 8.50
N ALA A 58 2.11 0.20 9.25
CA ALA A 58 2.28 -1.12 9.85
C ALA A 58 3.28 -1.10 11.02
N PRO A 59 3.16 -2.00 12.00
CA PRO A 59 4.16 -2.22 13.03
C PRO A 59 5.53 -2.58 12.46
N ALA A 60 5.57 -3.39 11.38
CA ALA A 60 6.80 -3.82 10.74
C ALA A 60 7.60 -2.68 10.09
N TYR A 61 6.98 -1.53 9.83
CA TYR A 61 7.66 -0.39 9.19
C TYR A 61 8.58 0.34 10.19
N GLY A 62 9.84 -0.09 10.23
CA GLY A 62 10.83 0.39 11.19
C GLY A 62 10.50 -0.01 12.63
N GLN A 63 9.94 -1.21 12.85
CA GLN A 63 9.60 -1.77 14.17
C GLN A 63 8.77 -0.81 15.05
N GLY A 64 7.70 -0.26 14.46
CA GLY A 64 6.77 0.67 15.10
C GLY A 64 7.03 2.14 14.81
N ARG A 65 8.20 2.47 14.24
CA ARG A 65 8.58 3.88 13.99
C ARG A 65 7.61 4.63 13.10
N ALA A 66 7.10 3.98 12.02
CA ALA A 66 6.13 4.61 11.14
C ALA A 66 4.83 4.92 11.88
N GLU A 67 4.31 4.01 12.71
CA GLU A 67 3.10 4.26 13.51
C GLU A 67 3.28 5.40 14.51
N GLU A 68 4.45 5.53 15.15
CA GLU A 68 4.75 6.66 16.05
C GLU A 68 4.74 8.00 15.32
N ILE A 69 5.33 8.06 14.11
CA ILE A 69 5.34 9.26 13.28
C ILE A 69 3.93 9.61 12.81
N VAL A 70 3.16 8.61 12.37
CA VAL A 70 1.74 8.77 12.00
C VAL A 70 0.94 9.29 13.19
N GLY A 71 1.09 8.69 14.38
CA GLY A 71 0.40 9.15 15.58
C GLY A 71 0.69 10.62 15.92
N LYS A 72 1.96 11.05 15.80
CA LYS A 72 2.33 12.48 15.97
C LYS A 72 1.65 13.38 14.95
N ALA A 73 1.64 12.97 13.67
CA ALA A 73 1.03 13.74 12.58
C ALA A 73 -0.50 13.84 12.71
N LEU A 74 -1.16 12.81 13.27
CA LEU A 74 -2.61 12.75 13.42
C LEU A 74 -3.13 13.44 14.70
N LYS A 75 -2.27 13.97 15.56
CA LYS A 75 -2.70 14.67 16.76
C LYS A 75 -3.62 15.86 16.42
N GLY A 76 -4.87 15.80 16.91
CA GLY A 76 -5.90 16.79 16.63
C GLY A 76 -6.53 16.73 15.24
N ARG A 77 -6.30 15.62 14.48
CA ARG A 77 -6.90 15.41 13.16
C ARG A 77 -7.22 13.95 12.84
N ARG A 78 -7.33 13.11 13.91
CA ARG A 78 -7.65 11.67 13.78
C ARG A 78 -8.97 11.42 13.05
N ASP A 79 -9.94 12.28 13.27
CA ASP A 79 -11.28 12.24 12.66
C ASP A 79 -11.30 12.56 11.16
N LYS A 80 -10.22 13.11 10.62
CA LYS A 80 -10.09 13.45 9.20
C LYS A 80 -9.57 12.30 8.34
N VAL A 81 -9.19 11.18 8.95
CA VAL A 81 -8.53 10.08 8.24
C VAL A 81 -9.19 8.74 8.50
N ILE A 82 -9.08 7.87 7.52
CA ILE A 82 -9.29 6.44 7.59
C ILE A 82 -7.91 5.81 7.82
N LEU A 83 -7.67 5.37 9.04
CA LEU A 83 -6.38 4.84 9.47
C LEU A 83 -6.35 3.33 9.28
N ALA A 84 -5.44 2.88 8.44
CA ALA A 84 -5.14 1.47 8.22
C ALA A 84 -3.79 1.11 8.87
N THR A 85 -3.74 0.00 9.61
CA THR A 85 -2.49 -0.62 10.06
C THR A 85 -2.62 -2.14 10.02
N LYS A 86 -1.55 -2.85 10.37
CA LYS A 86 -1.45 -4.28 10.10
C LYS A 86 -1.08 -5.09 11.35
N CYS A 87 -1.24 -6.43 11.25
CA CYS A 87 -0.76 -7.39 12.23
C CYS A 87 -0.15 -8.64 11.56
N GLY A 88 0.46 -9.48 12.36
CA GLY A 88 0.95 -10.80 11.92
C GLY A 88 2.41 -10.83 11.50
N LEU A 89 3.16 -9.73 11.60
CA LEU A 89 4.62 -9.74 11.55
C LEU A 89 5.16 -9.41 12.94
N VAL A 90 5.52 -10.43 13.69
CA VAL A 90 5.81 -10.34 15.12
C VAL A 90 7.28 -10.60 15.43
N TRP A 91 7.85 -9.84 16.39
CA TRP A 91 9.21 -10.00 16.90
C TRP A 91 9.27 -10.09 18.42
N HIS A 92 8.11 -10.02 19.09
CA HIS A 92 7.98 -10.13 20.55
C HIS A 92 7.80 -11.58 21.03
N THR A 93 7.62 -12.52 20.11
CA THR A 93 7.42 -13.95 20.36
C THR A 93 8.10 -14.77 19.27
N GLN A 94 8.35 -16.06 19.54
CA GLN A 94 8.85 -17.03 18.56
C GLN A 94 7.74 -17.96 18.03
N LYS A 95 6.47 -17.64 18.33
CA LYS A 95 5.33 -18.38 17.77
C LYS A 95 5.20 -18.09 16.27
N GLY A 96 4.56 -19.01 15.57
CA GLY A 96 4.34 -18.89 14.13
C GLY A 96 5.52 -19.35 13.28
N ASN A 97 5.56 -18.91 12.04
CA ASN A 97 6.57 -19.30 11.05
C ASN A 97 7.62 -18.17 10.89
N HIS A 98 8.91 -18.51 11.09
CA HIS A 98 10.00 -17.56 10.84
C HIS A 98 9.94 -17.01 9.41
N PHE A 99 10.13 -15.71 9.24
CA PHE A 99 10.01 -15.05 7.94
C PHE A 99 11.31 -14.37 7.51
N PHE A 100 11.87 -13.48 8.33
CA PHE A 100 13.16 -12.81 8.10
C PHE A 100 13.73 -12.28 9.41
N ASP A 101 14.98 -11.75 9.37
CA ASP A 101 15.61 -11.13 10.51
C ASP A 101 15.79 -9.62 10.28
N VAL A 102 15.58 -8.82 11.33
CA VAL A 102 15.94 -7.40 11.39
C VAL A 102 17.00 -7.21 12.46
N ASN A 103 18.21 -6.81 12.06
CA ASN A 103 19.35 -6.62 13.01
C ASN A 103 19.53 -7.84 13.93
N SER A 104 19.51 -9.05 13.39
CA SER A 104 19.57 -10.34 14.11
C SER A 104 18.39 -10.63 15.04
N GLN A 105 17.32 -9.85 14.99
CA GLN A 105 16.06 -10.16 15.68
C GLN A 105 15.13 -10.89 14.71
N PRO A 106 14.72 -12.13 15.01
CA PRO A 106 13.80 -12.87 14.13
C PRO A 106 12.41 -12.24 14.12
N VAL A 107 11.84 -12.16 12.93
CA VAL A 107 10.45 -11.76 12.68
C VAL A 107 9.68 -12.98 12.17
N HIS A 108 8.55 -13.26 12.79
CA HIS A 108 7.71 -14.41 12.45
C HIS A 108 6.38 -13.94 11.86
N ARG A 109 5.78 -14.77 11.02
CA ARG A 109 4.37 -14.66 10.64
C ARG A 109 3.56 -15.40 11.71
N TYR A 110 2.73 -14.67 12.45
CA TYR A 110 1.89 -15.24 13.49
C TYR A 110 0.56 -14.49 13.60
N LEU A 111 -0.53 -15.19 13.28
CA LEU A 111 -1.89 -14.66 13.27
C LEU A 111 -2.79 -15.36 14.32
N GLY A 112 -2.20 -15.98 15.33
CA GLY A 112 -2.94 -16.50 16.48
C GLY A 112 -3.58 -15.40 17.31
N LYS A 113 -4.70 -15.70 17.94
CA LYS A 113 -5.53 -14.75 18.70
C LYS A 113 -4.75 -13.89 19.71
N ASP A 114 -3.85 -14.50 20.48
CA ASP A 114 -3.05 -13.76 21.47
C ASP A 114 -2.07 -12.78 20.82
N GLY A 115 -1.49 -13.14 19.66
CA GLY A 115 -0.63 -12.25 18.87
C GLY A 115 -1.39 -11.04 18.34
N ILE A 116 -2.53 -11.28 17.70
CA ILE A 116 -3.39 -10.21 17.13
C ILE A 116 -3.84 -9.23 18.23
N ILE A 117 -4.28 -9.74 19.39
CA ILE A 117 -4.69 -8.90 20.52
C ILE A 117 -3.51 -8.07 21.04
N PHE A 118 -2.32 -8.67 21.18
CA PHE A 118 -1.13 -7.95 21.60
C PHE A 118 -0.78 -6.83 20.61
N GLU A 119 -0.73 -7.14 19.30
CA GLU A 119 -0.32 -6.20 18.28
C GLU A 119 -1.29 -5.01 18.15
N VAL A 120 -2.61 -5.24 18.21
CA VAL A 120 -3.57 -4.14 18.11
C VAL A 120 -3.42 -3.15 19.27
N GLU A 121 -3.19 -3.65 20.50
CA GLU A 121 -2.96 -2.78 21.68
C GLU A 121 -1.68 -1.95 21.52
N GLN A 122 -0.61 -2.56 21.01
CA GLN A 122 0.63 -1.83 20.76
C GLN A 122 0.47 -0.79 19.65
N SER A 123 -0.27 -1.11 18.57
CA SER A 123 -0.55 -0.18 17.47
C SER A 123 -1.42 1.00 17.95
N LEU A 124 -2.49 0.75 18.70
CA LEU A 124 -3.32 1.81 19.30
C LEU A 124 -2.50 2.76 20.17
N LYS A 125 -1.58 2.22 20.97
CA LYS A 125 -0.68 3.02 21.82
C LYS A 125 0.29 3.88 21.00
N ARG A 126 0.96 3.31 19.96
CA ARG A 126 1.90 4.06 19.13
C ARG A 126 1.20 5.13 18.30
N LEU A 127 0.01 4.81 17.78
CA LEU A 127 -0.82 5.72 16.99
C LEU A 127 -1.55 6.77 17.82
N GLY A 128 -1.66 6.58 19.14
CA GLY A 128 -2.35 7.51 20.04
C GLY A 128 -3.84 7.63 19.76
N THR A 129 -4.51 6.50 19.47
CA THR A 129 -5.95 6.42 19.16
C THR A 129 -6.59 5.21 19.81
N ASP A 130 -7.91 5.24 19.96
CA ASP A 130 -8.69 4.17 20.59
C ASP A 130 -9.22 3.16 19.56
N TYR A 131 -9.14 3.47 18.26
CA TYR A 131 -9.64 2.62 17.19
C TYR A 131 -8.82 2.73 15.90
N ILE A 132 -8.84 1.66 15.12
CA ILE A 132 -8.29 1.55 13.77
C ILE A 132 -9.46 1.39 12.81
N ASP A 133 -9.47 2.13 11.68
CA ASP A 133 -10.55 2.03 10.71
C ASP A 133 -10.45 0.76 9.86
N HIS A 134 -9.24 0.39 9.46
CA HIS A 134 -8.98 -0.79 8.64
C HIS A 134 -7.79 -1.59 9.16
N TYR A 135 -8.03 -2.80 9.66
CA TYR A 135 -7.00 -3.65 10.26
C TYR A 135 -6.70 -4.84 9.35
N ILE A 136 -5.43 -5.03 9.00
CA ILE A 136 -5.02 -5.88 7.88
C ILE A 136 -4.06 -6.97 8.39
N THR A 137 -4.29 -8.24 8.05
CA THR A 137 -3.27 -9.29 8.21
C THR A 137 -2.17 -9.06 7.17
N HIS A 138 -0.91 -8.81 7.63
CA HIS A 138 0.16 -8.31 6.76
C HIS A 138 0.71 -9.37 5.80
N TRP A 139 0.90 -10.59 6.33
CA TRP A 139 1.29 -11.81 5.61
C TRP A 139 0.57 -12.99 6.22
N GLN A 140 0.20 -13.96 5.39
CA GLN A 140 -0.53 -15.11 5.89
C GLN A 140 0.39 -16.04 6.71
N ASP A 141 -0.12 -16.49 7.85
CA ASP A 141 0.57 -17.40 8.76
C ASP A 141 0.16 -18.86 8.48
N PRO A 142 1.06 -19.70 7.96
CA PRO A 142 0.74 -21.10 7.66
C PRO A 142 0.52 -21.98 8.92
N THR A 143 0.78 -21.42 10.12
CA THR A 143 0.66 -22.17 11.39
C THR A 143 -0.65 -21.90 12.12
N THR A 144 -1.43 -20.89 11.69
CA THR A 144 -2.71 -20.53 12.30
C THR A 144 -3.83 -20.66 11.26
N PRO A 145 -4.90 -21.42 11.55
CA PRO A 145 -6.07 -21.47 10.67
C PRO A 145 -6.71 -20.07 10.50
N ILE A 146 -7.07 -19.69 9.27
CA ILE A 146 -7.70 -18.39 8.97
C ILE A 146 -8.99 -18.17 9.77
N ALA A 147 -9.75 -19.25 10.06
CA ALA A 147 -10.95 -19.16 10.89
C ALA A 147 -10.65 -18.68 12.32
N GLU A 148 -9.53 -19.10 12.94
CA GLU A 148 -9.09 -18.59 14.24
C GLU A 148 -8.67 -17.12 14.17
N THR A 149 -7.95 -16.74 13.13
CA THR A 149 -7.58 -15.36 12.84
C THR A 149 -8.83 -14.47 12.73
N MET A 150 -9.83 -14.91 11.95
CA MET A 150 -11.08 -14.17 11.76
C MET A 150 -11.89 -14.05 13.05
N GLU A 151 -11.95 -15.11 13.87
CA GLU A 151 -12.61 -15.03 15.21
C GLU A 151 -12.00 -13.92 16.07
N ALA A 152 -10.65 -13.81 16.06
CA ALA A 152 -9.96 -12.76 16.80
C ALA A 152 -10.27 -11.36 16.26
N LEU A 153 -10.27 -11.18 14.93
CA LEU A 153 -10.55 -9.91 14.27
C LEU A 153 -12.01 -9.46 14.50
N GLU A 154 -12.99 -10.36 14.39
CA GLU A 154 -14.40 -10.07 14.68
C GLU A 154 -14.63 -9.71 16.17
N ALA A 155 -13.90 -10.35 17.08
CA ALA A 155 -13.94 -9.98 18.49
C ALA A 155 -13.42 -8.54 18.71
N LEU A 156 -12.34 -8.12 18.02
CA LEU A 156 -11.83 -6.75 18.08
C LEU A 156 -12.79 -5.75 17.45
N LYS A 157 -13.49 -6.13 16.39
CA LYS A 157 -14.54 -5.32 15.76
C LYS A 157 -15.73 -5.12 16.70
N THR A 158 -16.16 -6.18 17.37
CA THR A 158 -17.22 -6.12 18.39
C THR A 158 -16.83 -5.22 19.58
N GLN A 159 -15.55 -5.19 19.97
CA GLN A 159 -15.01 -4.29 20.98
C GLN A 159 -14.86 -2.83 20.51
N GLY A 160 -15.06 -2.56 19.24
CA GLY A 160 -14.87 -1.22 18.65
C GLY A 160 -13.42 -0.81 18.44
N LYS A 161 -12.44 -1.72 18.61
CA LYS A 161 -11.02 -1.45 18.41
C LYS A 161 -10.64 -1.39 16.94
N ILE A 162 -11.34 -2.13 16.09
CA ILE A 162 -11.21 -2.08 14.65
C ILE A 162 -12.59 -1.92 14.00
N ARG A 163 -12.67 -1.38 12.78
CA ARG A 163 -13.95 -1.12 12.11
C ARG A 163 -14.14 -1.99 10.87
N SER A 164 -13.06 -2.37 10.18
CA SER A 164 -13.07 -3.24 9.00
C SER A 164 -11.84 -4.14 8.98
N VAL A 165 -11.95 -5.24 8.24
CA VAL A 165 -10.94 -6.30 8.17
C VAL A 165 -10.36 -6.37 6.76
N GLY A 166 -9.03 -6.43 6.66
CA GLY A 166 -8.30 -6.68 5.43
C GLY A 166 -7.30 -7.82 5.54
N ALA A 167 -6.85 -8.31 4.39
CA ALA A 167 -5.76 -9.25 4.29
C ALA A 167 -4.78 -8.83 3.18
N SER A 168 -3.49 -9.04 3.39
CA SER A 168 -2.45 -8.65 2.44
C SER A 168 -1.57 -9.84 2.07
N ASN A 169 -1.03 -9.83 0.84
CA ASN A 169 -0.19 -10.90 0.33
C ASN A 169 -0.89 -12.27 0.40
N THR A 170 -2.08 -12.30 -0.19
CA THR A 170 -3.00 -13.44 -0.15
C THR A 170 -2.89 -14.32 -1.40
N SER A 171 -3.31 -15.56 -1.28
CA SER A 171 -3.67 -16.44 -2.39
C SER A 171 -5.21 -16.43 -2.62
N VAL A 172 -5.67 -17.05 -3.71
CA VAL A 172 -7.10 -17.28 -3.94
C VAL A 172 -7.71 -18.15 -2.83
N GLU A 173 -6.96 -19.13 -2.37
CA GLU A 173 -7.35 -20.03 -1.28
C GLU A 173 -7.52 -19.28 0.04
N ASP A 174 -6.60 -18.34 0.33
CA ASP A 174 -6.69 -17.49 1.53
C ASP A 174 -7.94 -16.62 1.48
N ILE A 175 -8.20 -15.92 0.35
CA ILE A 175 -9.40 -15.08 0.19
C ILE A 175 -10.66 -15.91 0.43
N ASN A 176 -10.76 -17.09 -0.18
CA ASN A 176 -11.91 -17.97 -0.01
C ASN A 176 -12.06 -18.43 1.45
N ALA A 177 -10.96 -18.70 2.14
CA ALA A 177 -10.98 -19.09 3.56
C ALA A 177 -11.43 -17.93 4.46
N TYR A 178 -10.96 -16.68 4.19
CA TYR A 178 -11.45 -15.49 4.89
C TYR A 178 -12.94 -15.25 4.67
N VAL A 179 -13.42 -15.33 3.43
CA VAL A 179 -14.84 -15.15 3.08
C VAL A 179 -15.71 -16.23 3.73
N ALA A 180 -15.23 -17.47 3.80
CA ALA A 180 -15.95 -18.56 4.48
C ALA A 180 -16.01 -18.38 6.01
N ALA A 181 -15.01 -17.70 6.59
CA ALA A 181 -14.91 -17.48 8.05
C ALA A 181 -15.60 -16.18 8.52
N GLY A 182 -15.80 -15.20 7.65
CA GLY A 182 -16.43 -13.91 8.02
C GLY A 182 -16.39 -12.87 6.92
N GLN A 183 -16.51 -11.59 7.29
CA GLN A 183 -16.48 -10.48 6.35
C GLN A 183 -15.04 -10.01 6.10
N LEU A 184 -14.52 -10.25 4.90
CA LEU A 184 -13.30 -9.64 4.40
C LEU A 184 -13.67 -8.39 3.58
N ASP A 185 -13.24 -7.20 4.02
CA ASP A 185 -13.58 -5.94 3.37
C ASP A 185 -12.60 -5.57 2.25
N ALA A 186 -11.31 -5.90 2.41
CA ALA A 186 -10.32 -5.59 1.41
C ALA A 186 -9.16 -6.58 1.36
N ILE A 187 -8.52 -6.66 0.19
CA ILE A 187 -7.17 -7.22 0.02
C ILE A 187 -6.18 -6.09 -0.28
N GLN A 188 -4.92 -6.27 0.13
CA GLN A 188 -3.84 -5.33 -0.16
C GLN A 188 -2.68 -6.07 -0.83
N GLU A 189 -2.46 -5.81 -2.14
CA GLU A 189 -1.58 -6.60 -2.98
C GLU A 189 -0.60 -5.75 -3.79
N GLU A 190 0.58 -6.31 -4.10
CA GLU A 190 1.52 -5.66 -5.02
C GLU A 190 0.90 -5.60 -6.42
N TYR A 191 0.73 -4.37 -6.93
CA TYR A 191 0.23 -4.16 -8.27
C TYR A 191 0.78 -2.88 -8.89
N SER A 192 1.31 -3.02 -10.11
CA SER A 192 1.81 -1.90 -10.92
C SER A 192 1.90 -2.33 -12.38
N MET A 193 2.32 -1.44 -13.28
CA MET A 193 2.57 -1.78 -14.69
C MET A 193 3.59 -2.91 -14.87
N VAL A 194 4.51 -3.12 -13.91
CA VAL A 194 5.54 -4.19 -13.95
C VAL A 194 5.15 -5.45 -13.17
N LYS A 195 3.99 -5.45 -12.50
CA LYS A 195 3.51 -6.55 -11.65
C LYS A 195 1.99 -6.66 -11.79
N ARG A 196 1.52 -7.51 -12.72
CA ARG A 196 0.10 -7.55 -13.15
C ARG A 196 -0.58 -8.90 -12.95
N GLU A 197 0.08 -9.88 -12.34
CA GLU A 197 -0.40 -11.27 -12.26
C GLU A 197 -1.74 -11.38 -11.51
N ILE A 198 -2.01 -10.47 -10.57
CA ILE A 198 -3.27 -10.48 -9.81
C ILE A 198 -4.50 -10.17 -10.67
N GLU A 199 -4.33 -9.58 -11.86
CA GLU A 199 -5.44 -9.32 -12.80
C GLU A 199 -6.17 -10.61 -13.22
N GLN A 200 -5.43 -11.71 -13.32
CA GLN A 200 -5.96 -13.00 -13.74
C GLN A 200 -6.27 -13.94 -12.58
N THR A 201 -5.89 -13.57 -11.36
CA THR A 201 -6.00 -14.44 -10.18
C THR A 201 -6.86 -13.82 -9.09
N LEU A 202 -6.34 -12.84 -8.35
CA LEU A 202 -6.99 -12.32 -7.14
C LEU A 202 -8.11 -11.31 -7.45
N LEU A 203 -7.92 -10.42 -8.45
CA LEU A 203 -8.92 -9.38 -8.76
C LEU A 203 -10.28 -9.94 -9.20
N PRO A 204 -10.38 -11.01 -10.02
CA PRO A 204 -11.69 -11.62 -10.31
C PRO A 204 -12.42 -12.11 -9.06
N VAL A 205 -11.71 -12.75 -8.13
CA VAL A 205 -12.27 -13.24 -6.87
C VAL A 205 -12.69 -12.08 -5.96
N ALA A 206 -11.88 -11.02 -5.89
CA ALA A 206 -12.21 -9.83 -5.13
C ALA A 206 -13.48 -9.13 -5.66
N ILE A 207 -13.60 -9.00 -6.99
CA ILE A 207 -14.79 -8.43 -7.64
C ILE A 207 -16.05 -9.26 -7.32
N GLU A 208 -15.97 -10.59 -7.48
CA GLU A 208 -17.10 -11.50 -7.22
C GLU A 208 -17.60 -11.38 -5.78
N ASN A 209 -16.70 -11.26 -4.82
CA ASN A 209 -17.01 -11.18 -3.40
C ASN A 209 -17.21 -9.73 -2.88
N LYS A 210 -17.19 -8.72 -3.76
CA LYS A 210 -17.31 -7.28 -3.40
C LYS A 210 -16.23 -6.81 -2.41
N ILE A 211 -15.05 -7.37 -2.52
CA ILE A 211 -13.86 -7.04 -1.73
C ILE A 211 -13.09 -5.93 -2.47
N SER A 212 -12.69 -4.89 -1.76
CA SER A 212 -11.84 -3.83 -2.33
C SER A 212 -10.41 -4.32 -2.50
N ALA A 213 -9.74 -3.90 -3.59
CA ALA A 213 -8.31 -4.14 -3.77
C ALA A 213 -7.52 -2.84 -3.59
N LEU A 214 -6.61 -2.85 -2.61
CA LEU A 214 -5.64 -1.79 -2.37
C LEU A 214 -4.32 -2.20 -3.03
N SER A 215 -3.92 -1.49 -4.09
CA SER A 215 -2.62 -1.73 -4.71
C SER A 215 -1.50 -1.04 -3.92
N TYR A 216 -0.45 -1.75 -3.55
CA TYR A 216 0.78 -1.15 -3.07
C TYR A 216 1.90 -1.25 -4.12
N SER A 217 2.96 -0.46 -3.97
CA SER A 217 4.05 -0.34 -4.96
C SER A 217 3.60 0.10 -6.36
N SER A 218 2.56 0.92 -6.48
CA SER A 218 2.00 1.37 -7.77
C SER A 218 3.02 2.06 -8.68
N LEU A 219 4.06 2.71 -8.12
CA LEU A 219 5.20 3.25 -8.84
C LEU A 219 6.42 2.32 -8.85
N ALA A 220 6.27 1.03 -8.48
CA ALA A 220 7.36 0.04 -8.43
C ALA A 220 8.61 0.59 -7.70
N LEU A 221 8.45 1.02 -6.43
CA LEU A 221 9.49 1.63 -5.61
C LEU A 221 10.12 2.89 -6.24
N GLY A 222 9.36 3.60 -7.08
CA GLY A 222 9.79 4.80 -7.78
C GLY A 222 10.38 4.54 -9.19
N LEU A 223 10.47 3.29 -9.62
CA LEU A 223 10.95 2.94 -10.96
C LEU A 223 10.10 3.61 -12.06
N LEU A 224 8.77 3.62 -11.88
CA LEU A 224 7.78 4.18 -12.81
C LEU A 224 7.48 5.67 -12.57
N SER A 225 8.30 6.38 -11.83
CA SER A 225 8.04 7.80 -11.48
C SER A 225 8.44 8.81 -12.57
N GLY A 226 9.12 8.36 -13.64
CA GLY A 226 9.75 9.25 -14.61
C GLY A 226 11.01 9.98 -14.10
N LYS A 227 11.45 9.67 -12.85
CA LYS A 227 12.63 10.28 -12.19
C LYS A 227 13.77 9.29 -11.99
N MET A 228 13.66 8.08 -12.54
CA MET A 228 14.63 7.01 -12.38
C MET A 228 15.54 6.95 -13.61
N THR A 229 16.66 7.71 -13.55
CA THR A 229 17.65 7.68 -14.62
C THR A 229 18.57 6.46 -14.51
N PRO A 230 19.20 6.01 -15.63
CA PRO A 230 20.14 4.89 -15.61
C PRO A 230 21.32 5.08 -14.65
N GLU A 231 21.73 6.34 -14.40
CA GLU A 231 22.89 6.71 -13.59
C GLU A 231 22.56 6.82 -12.09
N ARG A 232 21.28 6.76 -11.70
CA ARG A 232 20.89 6.89 -10.30
C ARG A 232 21.47 5.77 -9.45
N THR A 233 22.11 6.13 -8.33
CA THR A 233 22.66 5.22 -7.34
C THR A 233 21.81 5.20 -6.08
N PHE A 234 21.96 4.13 -5.30
CA PHE A 234 21.30 3.94 -4.01
C PHE A 234 22.34 3.59 -2.96
N ASP A 235 22.19 4.15 -1.76
CA ASP A 235 23.16 4.03 -0.68
C ASP A 235 22.54 3.36 0.57
N GLY A 236 23.43 2.92 1.48
CA GLY A 236 23.02 2.34 2.77
C GLY A 236 22.25 1.03 2.62
N ASP A 237 21.17 0.91 3.36
CA ASP A 237 20.24 -0.23 3.38
C ASP A 237 19.09 -0.12 2.37
N ASP A 238 19.18 0.79 1.40
CA ASP A 238 18.14 0.98 0.38
C ASP A 238 17.97 -0.31 -0.46
N GLN A 239 16.81 -0.93 -0.34
CA GLN A 239 16.50 -2.22 -0.98
C GLN A 239 16.61 -2.21 -2.52
N ARG A 240 16.62 -1.03 -3.15
CA ARG A 240 16.73 -0.90 -4.60
C ARG A 240 18.14 -1.13 -5.12
N LYS A 241 19.16 -1.04 -4.24
CA LYS A 241 20.58 -1.16 -4.58
C LYS A 241 20.91 -2.50 -5.26
N ASP A 242 20.41 -3.59 -4.67
CA ASP A 242 20.71 -4.95 -5.12
C ASP A 242 19.50 -5.63 -5.78
N ASN A 243 18.44 -4.87 -6.03
CA ASN A 243 17.22 -5.39 -6.65
C ASN A 243 17.40 -5.48 -8.18
N PRO A 244 17.30 -6.69 -8.78
CA PRO A 244 17.46 -6.88 -10.23
C PRO A 244 16.53 -6.02 -11.08
N ARG A 245 15.32 -5.71 -10.56
CA ARG A 245 14.35 -4.83 -11.21
C ARG A 245 14.93 -3.44 -11.51
N PHE A 246 15.95 -3.00 -10.76
CA PHE A 246 16.64 -1.71 -10.95
C PHE A 246 17.94 -1.83 -11.77
N SER A 247 18.15 -2.92 -12.51
CA SER A 247 19.28 -3.05 -13.44
C SER A 247 19.28 -1.93 -14.49
N ALA A 248 20.44 -1.59 -15.04
CA ALA A 248 20.56 -0.55 -16.06
C ALA A 248 19.69 -0.87 -17.29
N GLY A 249 19.61 -2.16 -17.69
CA GLY A 249 18.79 -2.60 -18.81
C GLY A 249 17.30 -2.40 -18.56
N ASN A 250 16.81 -2.73 -17.36
CA ASN A 250 15.42 -2.51 -16.99
C ASN A 250 15.08 -1.02 -16.94
N ARG A 251 15.98 -0.19 -16.39
CA ARG A 251 15.79 1.27 -16.35
C ARG A 251 15.70 1.88 -17.74
N GLN A 252 16.48 1.38 -18.72
CA GLN A 252 16.37 1.81 -20.11
C GLN A 252 15.01 1.45 -20.73
N LYS A 253 14.50 0.24 -20.49
CA LYS A 253 13.16 -0.18 -20.96
C LYS A 253 12.06 0.69 -20.35
N VAL A 254 12.17 0.96 -19.05
CA VAL A 254 11.22 1.85 -18.36
C VAL A 254 11.32 3.27 -18.87
N GLN A 255 12.53 3.80 -19.14
CA GLN A 255 12.68 5.13 -19.73
C GLN A 255 11.99 5.22 -21.09
N ALA A 256 12.15 4.21 -21.95
CA ALA A 256 11.46 4.16 -23.24
C ALA A 256 9.93 4.17 -23.11
N LEU A 257 9.38 3.45 -22.10
CA LEU A 257 7.97 3.56 -21.77
C LEU A 257 7.59 4.96 -21.32
N MET A 258 8.37 5.57 -20.42
CA MET A 258 8.10 6.91 -19.91
C MET A 258 8.09 7.95 -21.04
N ASP A 259 9.02 7.85 -21.98
CA ASP A 259 9.08 8.72 -23.17
C ASP A 259 7.83 8.55 -24.07
N GLU A 260 7.35 7.32 -24.24
CA GLU A 260 6.15 7.03 -25.04
C GLU A 260 4.87 7.51 -24.37
N ILE A 261 4.76 7.45 -23.04
CA ILE A 261 3.56 7.90 -22.33
C ILE A 261 3.59 9.37 -21.93
N LEU A 262 4.71 10.08 -22.08
CA LEU A 262 4.85 11.49 -21.77
C LEU A 262 3.78 12.38 -22.42
N PRO A 263 3.44 12.21 -23.73
CA PRO A 263 2.40 13.02 -24.36
C PRO A 263 1.03 12.91 -23.70
N PHE A 264 0.69 11.74 -23.10
CA PHE A 264 -0.55 11.60 -22.33
C PHE A 264 -0.51 12.41 -21.03
N ALA A 265 0.62 12.37 -20.32
CA ALA A 265 0.82 13.21 -19.13
C ALA A 265 0.68 14.69 -19.46
N GLU A 266 1.35 15.16 -20.51
CA GLU A 266 1.32 16.57 -20.96
C GLU A 266 -0.09 17.01 -21.38
N SER A 267 -0.84 16.18 -22.11
CA SER A 267 -2.21 16.50 -22.54
C SER A 267 -3.17 16.71 -21.38
N HIS A 268 -2.89 16.10 -20.23
CA HIS A 268 -3.65 16.25 -19.00
C HIS A 268 -3.05 17.24 -17.99
N ASN A 269 -1.95 17.94 -18.34
CA ASN A 269 -1.16 18.77 -17.42
C ASN A 269 -0.77 17.99 -16.14
N ALA A 270 -0.40 16.74 -16.29
CA ALA A 270 -0.02 15.83 -15.22
C ALA A 270 1.46 15.45 -15.32
N THR A 271 2.02 14.92 -14.23
CA THR A 271 3.35 14.28 -14.26
C THR A 271 3.23 12.83 -14.70
N LEU A 272 4.36 12.21 -15.12
CA LEU A 272 4.43 10.78 -15.42
C LEU A 272 3.98 9.94 -14.21
N ALA A 273 4.43 10.29 -13.00
CA ALA A 273 4.01 9.61 -11.77
C ALA A 273 2.49 9.66 -11.58
N GLN A 274 1.87 10.82 -11.78
CA GLN A 274 0.42 10.98 -11.69
C GLN A 274 -0.31 10.16 -12.74
N THR A 275 0.20 10.12 -13.96
CA THR A 275 -0.37 9.33 -15.06
C THR A 275 -0.32 7.82 -14.77
N VAL A 276 0.81 7.33 -14.26
CA VAL A 276 0.96 5.91 -13.86
C VAL A 276 0.02 5.54 -12.70
N ILE A 277 -0.09 6.39 -11.68
CA ILE A 277 -1.01 6.16 -10.55
C ILE A 277 -2.46 6.19 -11.04
N ALA A 278 -2.84 7.15 -11.88
CA ALA A 278 -4.20 7.24 -12.44
C ALA A 278 -4.54 6.04 -13.33
N TRP A 279 -3.58 5.55 -14.12
CA TRP A 279 -3.73 4.32 -14.88
C TRP A 279 -3.98 3.12 -13.94
N THR A 280 -3.20 2.98 -12.87
CA THR A 280 -3.38 1.94 -11.86
C THR A 280 -4.78 1.94 -11.26
N LEU A 281 -5.28 3.11 -10.84
CA LEU A 281 -6.62 3.28 -10.25
C LEU A 281 -7.76 2.97 -11.21
N GLN A 282 -7.52 3.01 -12.51
CA GLN A 282 -8.54 2.76 -13.54
C GLN A 282 -8.48 1.34 -14.10
N GLN A 283 -7.62 0.47 -13.53
CA GLN A 283 -7.63 -0.95 -13.90
C GLN A 283 -8.81 -1.67 -13.24
N PRO A 284 -9.45 -2.60 -13.96
CA PRO A 284 -10.56 -3.38 -13.43
C PRO A 284 -10.21 -4.08 -12.10
N GLY A 285 -11.03 -3.89 -11.09
CA GLY A 285 -10.84 -4.50 -9.76
C GLY A 285 -9.97 -3.71 -8.78
N ILE A 286 -9.14 -2.78 -9.24
CA ILE A 286 -8.36 -1.92 -8.34
C ILE A 286 -9.27 -0.83 -7.76
N THR A 287 -9.33 -0.75 -6.43
CA THR A 287 -10.16 0.22 -5.71
C THR A 287 -9.34 1.41 -5.22
N PHE A 288 -8.17 1.16 -4.66
CA PHE A 288 -7.29 2.17 -4.07
C PHE A 288 -5.84 1.97 -4.53
N SER A 289 -5.07 3.07 -4.55
CA SER A 289 -3.64 3.05 -4.81
C SER A 289 -2.88 3.65 -3.63
N LEU A 290 -2.05 2.84 -2.98
CA LEU A 290 -1.20 3.27 -1.87
C LEU A 290 0.11 3.82 -2.42
N CYS A 291 0.32 5.11 -2.23
CA CYS A 291 1.47 5.83 -2.75
C CYS A 291 2.37 6.31 -1.61
N GLY A 292 3.64 5.89 -1.62
CA GLY A 292 4.63 6.35 -0.65
C GLY A 292 5.05 7.80 -0.91
N ALA A 293 5.23 8.58 0.17
CA ALA A 293 5.81 9.91 0.11
C ALA A 293 6.72 10.16 1.32
N ARG A 294 7.89 10.76 1.09
CA ARG A 294 8.88 11.10 2.14
C ARG A 294 8.93 12.60 2.45
N ASN A 295 8.24 13.41 1.66
CA ASN A 295 8.14 14.87 1.83
C ASN A 295 6.83 15.41 1.23
N ALA A 296 6.49 16.64 1.56
CA ALA A 296 5.25 17.28 1.14
C ALA A 296 5.08 17.40 -0.38
N ASN A 297 6.17 17.58 -1.14
CA ASN A 297 6.07 17.66 -2.60
C ASN A 297 5.64 16.34 -3.23
N GLN A 298 6.21 15.21 -2.78
CA GLN A 298 5.78 13.87 -3.21
C GLN A 298 4.33 13.59 -2.79
N ALA A 299 3.96 13.96 -1.57
CA ALA A 299 2.60 13.81 -1.05
C ALA A 299 1.58 14.53 -1.94
N ARG A 300 1.83 15.79 -2.27
CA ARG A 300 0.99 16.60 -3.17
C ARG A 300 0.93 16.00 -4.58
N GLU A 301 2.08 15.63 -5.15
CA GLU A 301 2.15 15.01 -6.48
C GLU A 301 1.27 13.75 -6.55
N ASN A 302 1.39 12.85 -5.56
CA ASN A 302 0.60 11.62 -5.48
C ASN A 302 -0.90 11.92 -5.30
N ALA A 303 -1.26 12.83 -4.41
CA ALA A 303 -2.66 13.20 -4.15
C ALA A 303 -3.37 13.69 -5.41
N LEU A 304 -2.71 14.50 -6.22
CA LEU A 304 -3.26 15.03 -7.47
C LEU A 304 -3.58 13.93 -8.49
N ALA A 305 -2.92 12.77 -8.45
CA ALA A 305 -3.25 11.62 -9.29
C ALA A 305 -4.68 11.10 -9.07
N GLY A 306 -5.22 11.22 -7.85
CA GLY A 306 -6.61 10.84 -7.53
C GLY A 306 -7.68 11.74 -8.18
N ARG A 307 -7.26 12.88 -8.71
CA ARG A 307 -8.10 13.85 -9.44
C ARG A 307 -7.99 13.72 -10.96
N LEU A 308 -7.04 12.91 -11.45
CA LEU A 308 -6.81 12.70 -12.88
C LEU A 308 -7.77 11.63 -13.42
N ARG A 309 -8.36 11.91 -14.57
CA ARG A 309 -9.22 10.98 -15.31
C ARG A 309 -8.63 10.79 -16.71
N LEU A 310 -8.08 9.60 -16.95
CA LEU A 310 -7.65 9.18 -18.28
C LEU A 310 -8.85 8.67 -19.06
N SER A 311 -8.89 8.94 -20.36
CA SER A 311 -9.90 8.33 -21.23
C SER A 311 -9.65 6.84 -21.40
N SER A 312 -10.68 6.09 -21.83
CA SER A 312 -10.51 4.67 -22.15
C SER A 312 -9.48 4.43 -23.26
N ASP A 313 -9.37 5.37 -24.21
CA ASP A 313 -8.37 5.34 -25.28
C ASP A 313 -6.95 5.55 -24.73
N ASP A 314 -6.76 6.52 -23.84
CA ASP A 314 -5.46 6.74 -23.17
C ASP A 314 -5.04 5.50 -22.38
N ILE A 315 -5.97 4.93 -21.58
CA ILE A 315 -5.71 3.71 -20.80
C ILE A 315 -5.27 2.56 -21.72
N ALA A 316 -5.98 2.34 -22.85
CA ALA A 316 -5.66 1.28 -23.78
C ALA A 316 -4.27 1.48 -24.43
N LYS A 317 -3.94 2.71 -24.83
CA LYS A 317 -2.63 3.05 -25.41
C LYS A 317 -1.50 2.90 -24.40
N ILE A 318 -1.66 3.42 -23.18
CA ILE A 318 -0.68 3.27 -22.10
C ILE A 318 -0.49 1.78 -21.75
N THR A 319 -1.56 1.00 -21.72
CA THR A 319 -1.48 -0.45 -21.46
C THR A 319 -0.70 -1.18 -22.56
N THR A 320 -0.92 -0.80 -23.83
CA THR A 320 -0.20 -1.35 -24.96
C THR A 320 1.29 -1.03 -24.89
N ALA A 321 1.63 0.24 -24.64
CA ALA A 321 3.02 0.68 -24.47
C ALA A 321 3.70 -0.07 -23.31
N ALA A 322 3.03 -0.18 -22.14
CA ALA A 322 3.54 -0.96 -21.02
C ALA A 322 3.80 -2.42 -21.40
N GLY A 323 2.88 -3.05 -22.14
CA GLY A 323 3.05 -4.41 -22.64
C GLY A 323 4.21 -4.58 -23.63
N GLN A 324 4.56 -3.55 -24.38
CA GLN A 324 5.70 -3.59 -25.34
C GLN A 324 7.05 -3.40 -24.63
N HIS A 325 7.16 -2.43 -23.73
CA HIS A 325 8.43 -2.06 -23.12
C HIS A 325 8.79 -2.89 -21.88
N LEU A 326 7.79 -3.35 -21.12
CA LEU A 326 8.03 -4.01 -19.84
C LEU A 326 8.07 -5.54 -19.92
N GLN A 327 8.07 -6.11 -21.13
CA GLN A 327 8.29 -7.55 -21.29
C GLN A 327 9.71 -7.93 -20.88
N ASN A 328 9.81 -9.08 -20.19
CA ASN A 328 11.10 -9.65 -19.78
C ASN A 328 11.97 -8.67 -18.96
N LEU A 329 11.38 -8.02 -17.97
CA LEU A 329 12.17 -7.35 -16.95
C LEU A 329 12.80 -8.40 -16.03
N ASP A 330 14.07 -8.19 -15.65
CA ASP A 330 14.74 -9.01 -14.64
C ASP A 330 14.13 -8.73 -13.26
N GLY A 331 13.78 -9.77 -12.50
CA GLY A 331 13.33 -9.68 -11.10
C GLY A 331 11.83 -9.61 -10.89
#